data_815a26331deacebdb729b024e5511219
#
_entry.id   815a26331deacebdb729b024e5511219
#
_cell.length_a   1.000
_cell.length_b   1.000
_cell.length_c   1.000
_cell.angle_alpha   90.00
_cell.angle_beta   90.00
_cell.angle_gamma   90.00
#
_symmetry.space_group_name_H-M   'P 1'
#
loop_
_entity.id
_entity.type
_entity.pdbx_description
1 polymer ?
#
loop_
_entity_poly.entity_id
_entity_poly.type
_entity_poly.pdbx_seq_one_letter_code
_entity_poly.pdbx_strand_id
1 'polypeptide(L)'
;MSRCRWSAPALLLISAMAAASPAQDYVMNCRGCHGEGAEGVPGKVPPLAHTLVQFMRSPAGRSYVLRVPGASNSMLSDAQLAAVLNWIAGNFGREQLPESAPPFSLPEVAATRRMPMVSVQATRREVLKELAASGSAPPEGY
;
A
#
# COMPACT_ATOMS: atom_id res chain seq x y z
N MET A 1 -41.42 23.41 50.92
CA MET A 1 -41.49 23.35 49.44
C MET A 1 -40.09 22.97 48.90
N SER A 2 -39.82 21.65 48.78
CA SER A 2 -38.54 21.12 48.36
C SER A 2 -38.49 21.02 46.81
N ARG A 3 -37.58 21.75 46.19
CA ARG A 3 -37.36 21.69 44.74
C ARG A 3 -36.38 20.55 44.43
N CYS A 4 -36.91 19.47 43.90
CA CYS A 4 -36.10 18.35 43.38
C CYS A 4 -35.45 18.78 42.07
N ARG A 5 -34.11 18.98 42.10
CA ARG A 5 -33.29 19.28 40.88
C ARG A 5 -32.90 17.96 40.24
N TRP A 6 -33.55 17.59 39.14
CA TRP A 6 -33.14 16.50 38.29
C TRP A 6 -31.95 16.95 37.46
N SER A 7 -30.78 16.43 37.78
CA SER A 7 -29.60 16.56 36.94
C SER A 7 -29.65 15.46 35.88
N ALA A 8 -29.99 15.80 34.66
CA ALA A 8 -29.91 14.87 33.54
C ALA A 8 -28.42 14.64 33.14
N PRO A 9 -27.95 13.40 33.04
CA PRO A 9 -26.60 13.15 32.52
C PRO A 9 -26.57 13.47 31.02
N ALA A 10 -25.68 14.37 30.61
CA ALA A 10 -25.39 14.63 29.22
C ALA A 10 -24.61 13.43 28.64
N LEU A 11 -25.28 12.61 27.83
CA LEU A 11 -24.65 11.53 27.08
C LEU A 11 -23.80 12.15 25.94
N LEU A 12 -22.50 12.22 26.15
CA LEU A 12 -21.53 12.56 25.09
C LEU A 12 -21.44 11.40 24.13
N LEU A 13 -22.11 11.50 22.96
CA LEU A 13 -21.95 10.60 21.83
C LEU A 13 -20.60 10.88 21.20
N ILE A 14 -19.59 10.09 21.55
CA ILE A 14 -18.29 10.07 20.86
C ILE A 14 -18.51 9.33 19.53
N SER A 15 -18.72 10.09 18.45
CA SER A 15 -18.72 9.54 17.10
C SER A 15 -17.30 9.08 16.77
N ALA A 16 -17.02 7.79 16.91
CA ALA A 16 -15.81 7.19 16.37
C ALA A 16 -15.87 7.31 14.84
N MET A 17 -15.03 8.14 14.25
CA MET A 17 -14.84 8.17 12.80
C MET A 17 -14.23 6.83 12.41
N ALA A 18 -15.03 5.96 11.79
CA ALA A 18 -14.55 4.70 11.26
C ALA A 18 -13.59 5.02 10.09
N ALA A 19 -12.29 4.79 10.29
CA ALA A 19 -11.32 4.79 9.21
C ALA A 19 -11.63 3.60 8.29
N ALA A 20 -11.50 3.79 6.97
CA ALA A 20 -11.65 2.70 6.02
C ALA A 20 -10.63 1.59 6.32
N SER A 21 -11.04 0.34 6.19
CA SER A 21 -10.11 -0.79 6.34
C SER A 21 -9.15 -0.85 5.14
N PRO A 22 -7.95 -1.44 5.29
CA PRO A 22 -7.03 -1.60 4.15
C PRO A 22 -7.66 -2.35 2.96
N ALA A 23 -8.57 -3.28 3.21
CA ALA A 23 -9.32 -3.96 2.16
C ALA A 23 -10.25 -2.99 1.40
N GLN A 24 -10.94 -2.10 2.12
CA GLN A 24 -11.76 -1.06 1.49
C GLN A 24 -10.89 -0.06 0.73
N ASP A 25 -9.75 0.34 1.28
CA ASP A 25 -8.79 1.22 0.60
C ASP A 25 -8.28 0.59 -0.71
N TYR A 26 -8.02 -0.73 -0.73
CA TYR A 26 -7.70 -1.47 -1.95
C TYR A 26 -8.82 -1.38 -2.99
N VAL A 27 -10.05 -1.69 -2.60
CA VAL A 27 -11.22 -1.66 -3.49
C VAL A 27 -11.41 -0.28 -4.11
N MET A 28 -11.27 0.77 -3.32
CA MET A 28 -11.56 2.14 -3.75
C MET A 28 -10.41 2.78 -4.56
N ASN A 29 -9.16 2.39 -4.31
CA ASN A 29 -7.99 3.11 -4.86
C ASN A 29 -7.10 2.26 -5.79
N CYS A 30 -7.20 0.93 -5.75
CA CYS A 30 -6.26 0.04 -6.45
C CYS A 30 -6.96 -0.92 -7.42
N ARG A 31 -8.06 -1.55 -6.99
CA ARG A 31 -8.75 -2.61 -7.72
C ARG A 31 -9.20 -2.22 -9.12
N GLY A 32 -9.60 -0.95 -9.33
CA GLY A 32 -10.06 -0.47 -10.64
C GLY A 32 -9.05 -0.66 -11.78
N CYS A 33 -7.74 -0.63 -11.46
CA CYS A 33 -6.66 -0.86 -12.42
C CYS A 33 -6.04 -2.25 -12.24
N HIS A 34 -5.87 -2.72 -10.99
CA HIS A 34 -5.12 -3.94 -10.67
C HIS A 34 -5.95 -5.22 -10.62
N GLY A 35 -7.28 -5.12 -10.74
CA GLY A 35 -8.17 -6.29 -10.69
C GLY A 35 -8.54 -6.71 -9.26
N GLU A 36 -9.46 -7.67 -9.14
CA GLU A 36 -9.97 -8.16 -7.85
C GLU A 36 -8.93 -9.02 -7.11
N GLY A 37 -8.21 -9.85 -7.85
CA GLY A 37 -7.10 -10.68 -7.36
C GLY A 37 -5.74 -10.00 -7.45
N ALA A 38 -5.70 -8.70 -7.72
CA ALA A 38 -4.46 -7.93 -7.92
C ALA A 38 -3.61 -8.45 -9.11
N GLU A 39 -4.24 -9.08 -10.09
CA GLU A 39 -3.64 -9.70 -11.27
C GLU A 39 -3.17 -8.71 -12.32
N GLY A 40 -3.64 -7.46 -12.27
CA GLY A 40 -3.32 -6.43 -13.25
C GLY A 40 -3.94 -6.69 -14.62
N VAL A 41 -3.39 -6.02 -15.65
CA VAL A 41 -3.78 -6.18 -17.06
C VAL A 41 -2.53 -6.40 -17.88
N PRO A 42 -2.36 -7.55 -18.55
CA PRO A 42 -1.17 -7.85 -19.34
C PRO A 42 -0.81 -6.73 -20.32
N GLY A 43 0.45 -6.30 -20.32
CA GLY A 43 0.98 -5.23 -21.17
C GLY A 43 0.49 -3.81 -20.82
N LYS A 44 -0.33 -3.62 -19.79
CA LYS A 44 -0.89 -2.31 -19.42
C LYS A 44 -0.71 -1.97 -17.95
N VAL A 45 -1.13 -2.85 -17.05
CA VAL A 45 -1.08 -2.63 -15.61
C VAL A 45 -0.37 -3.81 -14.95
N PRO A 46 0.73 -3.56 -14.22
CA PRO A 46 1.47 -4.65 -13.59
C PRO A 46 0.62 -5.36 -12.53
N PRO A 47 0.78 -6.68 -12.37
CA PRO A 47 0.20 -7.37 -11.24
C PRO A 47 0.81 -6.85 -9.94
N LEU A 48 0.02 -6.82 -8.87
CA LEU A 48 0.50 -6.64 -7.50
C LEU A 48 0.63 -8.00 -6.81
N ALA A 49 -0.26 -8.94 -7.18
CA ALA A 49 -0.20 -10.31 -6.70
C ALA A 49 1.17 -10.92 -6.97
N HIS A 50 1.78 -11.50 -5.93
CA HIS A 50 3.11 -12.12 -5.97
C HIS A 50 4.27 -11.20 -6.39
N THR A 51 3.97 -10.04 -6.98
CA THR A 51 4.97 -9.09 -7.49
C THR A 51 5.39 -8.06 -6.45
N LEU A 52 4.43 -7.49 -5.71
CA LEU A 52 4.72 -6.47 -4.69
C LEU A 52 5.77 -6.95 -3.69
N VAL A 53 5.63 -8.19 -3.22
CA VAL A 53 6.54 -8.79 -2.23
C VAL A 53 7.97 -8.94 -2.73
N GLN A 54 8.19 -9.05 -4.03
CA GLN A 54 9.53 -9.08 -4.61
C GLN A 54 10.20 -7.70 -4.51
N PHE A 55 9.45 -6.64 -4.81
CA PHE A 55 9.95 -5.26 -4.64
C PHE A 55 10.21 -4.90 -3.18
N MET A 56 9.52 -5.51 -2.22
CA MET A 56 9.77 -5.28 -0.79
C MET A 56 11.14 -5.78 -0.32
N ARG A 57 11.84 -6.60 -1.12
CA ARG A 57 13.12 -7.23 -0.76
C ARG A 57 14.30 -6.27 -0.82
N SER A 58 14.19 -5.14 -1.51
CA SER A 58 15.30 -4.18 -1.62
C SER A 58 14.84 -2.75 -1.33
N PRO A 59 15.74 -1.88 -0.83
CA PRO A 59 15.43 -0.46 -0.64
C PRO A 59 14.99 0.25 -1.94
N ALA A 60 15.62 -0.10 -3.08
CA ALA A 60 15.27 0.45 -4.37
C ALA A 60 13.87 0.00 -4.81
N GLY A 61 13.52 -1.27 -4.61
CA GLY A 61 12.19 -1.81 -4.88
C GLY A 61 11.11 -1.14 -4.03
N ARG A 62 11.33 -1.01 -2.73
CA ARG A 62 10.42 -0.31 -1.82
C ARG A 62 10.22 1.15 -2.24
N SER A 63 11.31 1.86 -2.52
CA SER A 63 11.25 3.24 -3.02
C SER A 63 10.47 3.34 -4.34
N TYR A 64 10.68 2.42 -5.27
CA TYR A 64 9.94 2.36 -6.52
C TYR A 64 8.43 2.24 -6.28
N VAL A 65 7.99 1.26 -5.48
CA VAL A 65 6.58 1.01 -5.17
C VAL A 65 5.89 2.24 -4.60
N LEU A 66 6.53 2.95 -3.69
CA LEU A 66 5.96 4.15 -3.06
C LEU A 66 5.85 5.36 -4.01
N ARG A 67 6.66 5.38 -5.07
CA ARG A 67 6.78 6.53 -5.98
C ARG A 67 6.06 6.34 -7.31
N VAL A 68 5.59 5.14 -7.65
CA VAL A 68 4.78 4.96 -8.86
C VAL A 68 3.50 5.80 -8.79
N PRO A 69 3.01 6.35 -9.92
CA PRO A 69 1.88 7.27 -9.92
C PRO A 69 0.63 6.75 -9.20
N GLY A 70 0.32 5.46 -9.30
CA GLY A 70 -0.81 4.86 -8.61
C GLY A 70 -0.72 4.93 -7.09
N ALA A 71 0.48 4.83 -6.52
CA ALA A 71 0.71 4.96 -5.09
C ALA A 71 0.90 6.43 -4.68
N SER A 72 1.82 7.14 -5.37
CA SER A 72 2.20 8.50 -4.98
C SER A 72 1.07 9.51 -5.11
N ASN A 73 0.18 9.35 -6.08
CA ASN A 73 -0.93 10.26 -6.36
C ASN A 73 -2.27 9.79 -5.75
N SER A 74 -2.30 8.65 -5.06
CA SER A 74 -3.53 8.19 -4.41
C SER A 74 -4.00 9.19 -3.34
N MET A 75 -5.31 9.25 -3.13
CA MET A 75 -5.93 10.12 -2.09
C MET A 75 -5.73 9.59 -0.67
N LEU A 76 -5.11 8.42 -0.52
CA LEU A 76 -4.82 7.81 0.78
C LEU A 76 -3.82 8.66 1.57
N SER A 77 -4.02 8.78 2.87
CA SER A 77 -2.98 9.27 3.77
C SER A 77 -1.76 8.35 3.74
N ASP A 78 -0.61 8.83 4.21
CA ASP A 78 0.61 8.02 4.24
C ASP A 78 0.44 6.77 5.12
N ALA A 79 -0.33 6.87 6.21
CA ALA A 79 -0.67 5.72 7.06
C ALA A 79 -1.57 4.71 6.34
N GLN A 80 -2.58 5.18 5.61
CA GLN A 80 -3.47 4.31 4.83
C GLN A 80 -2.71 3.65 3.67
N LEU A 81 -1.82 4.38 2.98
CA LEU A 81 -0.99 3.80 1.93
C LEU A 81 -0.08 2.70 2.47
N ALA A 82 0.58 2.91 3.61
CA ALA A 82 1.35 1.86 4.26
C ALA A 82 0.48 0.64 4.60
N ALA A 83 -0.68 0.87 5.18
CA ALA A 83 -1.60 -0.20 5.58
C ALA A 83 -2.12 -1.01 4.38
N VAL A 84 -2.53 -0.35 3.29
CA VAL A 84 -3.04 -1.05 2.10
C VAL A 84 -1.94 -1.82 1.38
N LEU A 85 -0.72 -1.29 1.27
CA LEU A 85 0.41 -2.02 0.67
C LEU A 85 0.76 -3.27 1.48
N ASN A 86 0.78 -3.18 2.80
CA ASN A 86 1.00 -4.33 3.67
C ASN A 86 -0.14 -5.35 3.58
N TRP A 87 -1.38 -4.89 3.46
CA TRP A 87 -2.52 -5.75 3.26
C TRP A 87 -2.45 -6.50 1.92
N ILE A 88 -2.07 -5.80 0.83
CA ILE A 88 -1.84 -6.42 -0.49
C ILE A 88 -0.76 -7.50 -0.41
N ALA A 89 0.38 -7.19 0.21
CA ALA A 89 1.47 -8.14 0.40
C ALA A 89 1.03 -9.39 1.17
N GLY A 90 0.25 -9.22 2.23
CA GLY A 90 -0.26 -10.31 3.05
C GLY A 90 -1.38 -11.13 2.42
N ASN A 91 -2.19 -10.55 1.53
CA ASN A 91 -3.33 -11.26 0.92
C ASN A 91 -3.00 -11.86 -0.44
N PHE A 92 -2.12 -11.22 -1.22
CA PHE A 92 -1.83 -11.63 -2.60
C PHE A 92 -0.37 -12.06 -2.81
N GLY A 93 0.44 -12.14 -1.75
CA GLY A 93 1.85 -12.51 -1.85
C GLY A 93 2.43 -13.21 -0.62
N ARG A 94 1.59 -13.62 0.32
CA ARG A 94 2.01 -14.16 1.64
C ARG A 94 3.08 -15.25 1.55
N GLU A 95 2.93 -16.20 0.64
CA GLU A 95 3.84 -17.35 0.50
C GLU A 95 5.26 -16.92 0.08
N GLN A 96 5.40 -15.77 -0.55
CA GLN A 96 6.67 -15.25 -1.06
C GLN A 96 7.18 -14.05 -0.25
N LEU A 97 6.41 -13.60 0.76
CA LEU A 97 6.80 -12.50 1.63
C LEU A 97 7.96 -12.96 2.52
N PRO A 98 9.17 -12.37 2.40
CA PRO A 98 10.28 -12.77 3.23
C PRO A 98 10.02 -12.37 4.68
N GLU A 99 10.36 -13.24 5.62
CA GLU A 99 10.30 -12.91 7.06
C GLU A 99 11.17 -11.69 7.42
N SER A 100 12.24 -11.47 6.66
CA SER A 100 13.16 -10.34 6.83
C SER A 100 12.68 -9.02 6.20
N ALA A 101 11.62 -9.03 5.36
CA ALA A 101 11.11 -7.81 4.76
C ALA A 101 10.19 -7.09 5.75
N PRO A 102 10.60 -5.94 6.30
CA PRO A 102 9.74 -5.21 7.22
C PRO A 102 8.50 -4.71 6.48
N PRO A 103 7.34 -4.59 7.15
CA PRO A 103 6.17 -3.93 6.57
C PRO A 103 6.51 -2.48 6.22
N PHE A 104 5.78 -1.92 5.25
CA PHE A 104 5.84 -0.48 5.00
C PHE A 104 5.38 0.28 6.23
N SER A 105 6.11 1.32 6.59
CA SER A 105 5.81 2.16 7.75
C SER A 105 5.38 3.57 7.33
N LEU A 106 4.62 4.25 8.19
CA LEU A 106 4.22 5.64 7.96
C LEU A 106 5.44 6.55 7.72
N PRO A 107 6.52 6.51 8.52
CA PRO A 107 7.69 7.36 8.27
C PRO A 107 8.34 7.10 6.91
N GLU A 108 8.44 5.83 6.49
CA GLU A 108 8.99 5.46 5.18
C GLU A 108 8.14 6.02 4.04
N VAL A 109 6.82 5.86 4.10
CA VAL A 109 5.90 6.38 3.10
C VAL A 109 5.99 7.90 3.05
N ALA A 110 5.92 8.59 4.18
CA ALA A 110 5.97 10.05 4.26
C ALA A 110 7.26 10.62 3.67
N ALA A 111 8.40 9.97 3.92
CA ALA A 111 9.70 10.40 3.41
C ALA A 111 9.87 10.16 1.90
N THR A 112 9.24 9.11 1.35
CA THR A 112 9.58 8.59 0.02
C THR A 112 8.52 8.90 -1.04
N ARG A 113 7.26 8.83 -0.70
CA ARG A 113 6.12 8.86 -1.63
C ARG A 113 6.11 10.07 -2.57
N ARG A 114 6.55 11.24 -2.10
CA ARG A 114 6.55 12.50 -2.86
C ARG A 114 7.88 12.81 -3.55
N MET A 115 8.85 11.92 -3.45
CA MET A 115 10.13 12.09 -4.17
C MET A 115 9.91 11.94 -5.67
N PRO A 116 10.42 12.86 -6.51
CA PRO A 116 10.19 12.80 -7.95
C PRO A 116 10.77 11.52 -8.57
N MET A 117 10.06 10.98 -9.56
CA MET A 117 10.52 9.89 -10.41
C MET A 117 10.45 10.34 -11.87
N VAL A 118 11.61 10.50 -12.49
CA VAL A 118 11.71 11.05 -13.86
C VAL A 118 11.10 10.10 -14.90
N SER A 119 11.34 8.81 -14.75
CA SER A 119 10.80 7.78 -15.65
C SER A 119 10.46 6.52 -14.87
N VAL A 120 9.18 6.18 -14.83
CA VAL A 120 8.68 4.96 -14.18
C VAL A 120 9.30 3.72 -14.83
N GLN A 121 9.32 3.67 -16.17
CA GLN A 121 9.84 2.50 -16.90
C GLN A 121 11.35 2.33 -16.73
N ALA A 122 12.12 3.41 -16.78
CA ALA A 122 13.55 3.34 -16.56
C ALA A 122 13.88 2.89 -15.13
N THR A 123 13.25 3.50 -14.14
CA THR A 123 13.42 3.10 -12.74
C THR A 123 13.03 1.64 -12.52
N ARG A 124 11.91 1.19 -13.11
CA ARG A 124 11.49 -0.21 -13.03
C ARG A 124 12.57 -1.15 -13.57
N ARG A 125 13.11 -0.86 -14.76
CA ARG A 125 14.16 -1.73 -15.36
C ARG A 125 15.39 -1.86 -14.46
N GLU A 126 15.82 -0.76 -13.86
CA GLU A 126 16.99 -0.81 -12.96
C GLU A 126 16.70 -1.61 -11.68
N VAL A 127 15.52 -1.42 -11.09
CA VAL A 127 15.10 -2.20 -9.92
C VAL A 127 14.98 -3.69 -10.26
N LEU A 128 14.42 -4.04 -11.42
CA LEU A 128 14.31 -5.42 -11.85
C LEU A 128 15.69 -6.08 -12.08
N LYS A 129 16.68 -5.35 -12.61
CA LYS A 129 18.06 -5.84 -12.72
C LYS A 129 18.68 -6.12 -11.34
N GLU A 130 18.47 -5.21 -10.38
CA GLU A 130 18.94 -5.41 -9.01
C GLU A 130 18.30 -6.64 -8.36
N LEU A 131 16.99 -6.78 -8.49
CA LEU A 131 16.25 -7.93 -7.96
C LEU A 131 16.66 -9.24 -8.64
N ALA A 132 16.90 -9.23 -9.95
CA ALA A 132 17.37 -10.40 -10.68
C ALA A 132 18.76 -10.83 -10.21
N ALA A 133 19.66 -9.88 -9.97
CA ALA A 133 21.00 -10.17 -9.44
C ALA A 133 20.98 -10.80 -8.04
N SER A 134 19.92 -10.53 -7.26
CA SER A 134 19.68 -11.13 -5.94
C SER A 134 18.80 -12.39 -5.96
N GLY A 135 18.40 -12.87 -7.15
CA GLY A 135 17.50 -14.02 -7.30
C GLY A 135 16.05 -13.74 -6.86
N SER A 136 15.65 -12.48 -6.83
CA SER A 136 14.36 -12.02 -6.31
C SER A 136 13.47 -11.33 -7.36
N ALA A 137 13.81 -11.44 -8.64
CA ALA A 137 12.99 -10.80 -9.68
C ALA A 137 11.56 -11.38 -9.70
N PRO A 138 10.52 -10.53 -9.88
CA PRO A 138 9.19 -11.03 -10.14
C PRO A 138 9.16 -11.84 -11.44
N PRO A 139 8.22 -12.81 -11.58
CA PRO A 139 8.09 -13.56 -12.83
C PRO A 139 7.90 -12.59 -14.00
N GLU A 140 8.61 -12.87 -15.09
CA GLU A 140 8.48 -12.08 -16.31
C GLU A 140 7.07 -12.21 -16.89
N GLY A 141 6.48 -11.13 -17.34
CA GLY A 141 5.13 -11.13 -17.94
C GLY A 141 4.48 -9.75 -18.00
N TYR A 142 5.27 -8.73 -17.69
CA TYR A 142 4.77 -7.37 -17.78
C TYR A 142 5.78 -6.44 -18.44
#